data_be6ba8865f706169d7af6cf43958e2d3
#
_entry.id   be6ba8865f706169d7af6cf43958e2d3
#
_cell.length_a   1.000
_cell.length_b   1.000
_cell.length_c   1.000
_cell.angle_alpha   90.00
_cell.angle_beta   90.00
_cell.angle_gamma   90.00
#
_symmetry.space_group_name_H-M   'P 1'
#
loop_
_entity.id
_entity.type
_entity.pdbx_description
1 polymer ?
#
loop_
_entity_poly.entity_id
_entity_poly.type
_entity_poly.pdbx_seq_one_letter_code
_entity_poly.pdbx_strand_id
1 'polypeptide(L)'
;QYTTYVEGCFFDAHRDEAGPWINYVRPYLSCSINLNCSSEWEGGDLYFPSGIFTDGKEVINFEKQVAAQDIGVIHIYPSAMKHGVTPLTSGTRKALVAWATKDAVEGMEK
;
A
#
# COMPACT_ATOMS: atom_id res chain seq x y z
N GLN A 1 -4.34 -10.85 3.28
CA GLN A 1 -5.01 -10.14 4.38
C GLN A 1 -6.19 -9.34 3.84
N TYR A 2 -7.36 -9.64 4.35
CA TYR A 2 -8.56 -8.86 4.07
C TYR A 2 -8.61 -7.67 5.03
N THR A 3 -8.78 -6.46 4.48
CA THR A 3 -8.79 -5.23 5.28
C THR A 3 -10.08 -4.45 5.00
N THR A 4 -10.74 -4.02 6.06
CA THR A 4 -11.90 -3.12 6.00
C THR A 4 -11.51 -1.77 6.59
N TYR A 5 -11.63 -0.73 5.80
CA TYR A 5 -11.42 0.65 6.26
C TYR A 5 -12.79 1.28 6.52
N VAL A 6 -12.93 1.87 7.69
CA VAL A 6 -14.10 2.67 8.05
C VAL A 6 -13.66 4.12 8.23
N GLU A 7 -14.62 5.02 8.41
CA GLU A 7 -14.35 6.45 8.57
C GLU A 7 -13.28 6.69 9.64
N GLY A 8 -12.26 7.47 9.28
CA GLY A 8 -11.12 7.78 10.13
C GLY A 8 -9.94 6.82 10.00
N CYS A 9 -10.10 5.66 9.38
CA CYS A 9 -8.99 4.72 9.18
C CYS A 9 -8.00 5.26 8.15
N PHE A 10 -6.71 5.04 8.44
CA PHE A 10 -5.62 5.43 7.54
C PHE A 10 -4.38 4.61 7.84
N PHE A 11 -3.40 4.69 6.95
CA PHE A 11 -2.06 4.20 7.21
C PHE A 11 -1.05 5.28 6.83
N ASP A 12 -0.17 5.63 7.77
CA ASP A 12 0.94 6.52 7.49
C ASP A 12 1.87 5.89 6.46
N ALA A 13 2.57 6.75 5.73
CA ALA A 13 3.54 6.29 4.75
C ALA A 13 4.61 5.41 5.41
N HIS A 14 4.79 4.21 4.87
CA HIS A 14 5.70 3.19 5.40
C HIS A 14 6.20 2.29 4.28
N ARG A 15 7.20 1.47 4.61
CA ARG A 15 7.68 0.40 3.75
C ARG A 15 7.32 -0.93 4.37
N ASP A 16 6.72 -1.83 3.60
CA ASP A 16 6.30 -3.13 4.12
C ASP A 16 7.47 -3.98 4.57
N GLU A 17 8.63 -3.84 3.94
CA GLU A 17 9.83 -4.58 4.32
C GLU A 17 10.39 -4.18 5.68
N ALA A 18 10.08 -2.99 6.18
CA ALA A 18 10.67 -2.42 7.39
C ALA A 18 10.08 -2.95 8.70
N GLY A 19 8.99 -3.70 8.61
CA GLY A 19 8.32 -4.24 9.79
C GLY A 19 9.10 -5.35 10.50
N PRO A 20 8.74 -5.67 11.75
CA PRO A 20 9.30 -6.83 12.45
C PRO A 20 8.66 -8.11 11.89
N TRP A 21 9.36 -8.78 10.99
CA TRP A 21 8.87 -9.99 10.35
C TRP A 21 9.31 -11.24 11.10
N ILE A 22 8.34 -12.12 11.37
CA ILE A 22 8.57 -13.39 12.05
C ILE A 22 9.34 -14.33 11.13
N ASN A 23 10.28 -15.10 11.69
CA ASN A 23 11.10 -16.08 10.97
C ASN A 23 11.98 -15.45 9.87
N TYR A 24 12.30 -14.17 10.00
CA TYR A 24 13.16 -13.44 9.04
C TYR A 24 12.68 -13.45 7.59
N VAL A 25 11.41 -13.77 7.37
CA VAL A 25 10.80 -13.73 6.05
C VAL A 25 10.30 -12.32 5.78
N ARG A 26 10.97 -11.60 4.90
CA ARG A 26 10.59 -10.24 4.51
C ARG A 26 9.80 -10.26 3.22
N PRO A 27 8.77 -9.43 3.09
CA PRO A 27 8.09 -9.29 1.80
C PRO A 27 9.00 -8.63 0.78
N TYR A 28 8.86 -9.05 -0.45
CA TYR A 28 9.59 -8.52 -1.61
C TYR A 28 8.65 -7.75 -2.54
N LEU A 29 7.50 -8.32 -2.84
CA LEU A 29 6.43 -7.65 -3.56
C LEU A 29 5.22 -7.52 -2.67
N SER A 30 4.58 -6.38 -2.77
CA SER A 30 3.29 -6.10 -2.12
C SER A 30 2.22 -5.96 -3.19
N CYS A 31 1.01 -6.36 -2.86
CA CYS A 31 -0.10 -6.22 -3.78
C CYS A 31 -1.35 -5.78 -3.02
N SER A 32 -2.16 -4.96 -3.67
CA SER A 32 -3.42 -4.47 -3.10
C SER A 32 -4.49 -4.50 -4.19
N ILE A 33 -5.68 -4.96 -3.84
CA ILE A 33 -6.83 -4.98 -4.74
C ILE A 33 -8.05 -4.47 -4.00
N ASN A 34 -8.78 -3.54 -4.60
CA ASN A 34 -10.04 -3.06 -4.04
C ASN A 34 -11.15 -4.06 -4.33
N LEU A 35 -11.92 -4.42 -3.30
CA LEU A 35 -12.96 -5.42 -3.37
C LEU A 35 -14.37 -4.83 -3.47
N ASN A 36 -14.51 -3.52 -3.31
CA ASN A 36 -15.79 -2.86 -3.51
C ASN A 36 -15.63 -1.61 -4.37
N CYS A 37 -16.73 -1.10 -4.87
CA CYS A 37 -16.73 0.00 -5.84
C CYS A 37 -16.31 1.31 -5.18
N SER A 38 -15.48 2.09 -5.89
CA SER A 38 -15.00 3.39 -5.38
C SER A 38 -16.10 4.41 -5.12
N SER A 39 -17.29 4.20 -5.68
CA SER A 39 -18.47 5.03 -5.36
C SER A 39 -18.99 4.84 -3.94
N GLU A 40 -18.52 3.81 -3.23
CA GLU A 40 -18.98 3.46 -1.89
C GLU A 40 -18.16 4.13 -0.78
N TRP A 41 -17.11 4.89 -1.13
CA TRP A 41 -16.30 5.60 -0.13
C TRP A 41 -15.66 6.86 -0.69
N GLU A 42 -15.20 7.72 0.21
CA GLU A 42 -14.40 8.90 -0.10
C GLU A 42 -13.15 8.92 0.78
N GLY A 43 -12.06 9.48 0.26
CA GLY A 43 -10.77 9.38 0.92
C GLY A 43 -10.21 7.97 0.79
N GLY A 44 -9.39 7.54 1.73
CA GLY A 44 -8.85 6.18 1.74
C GLY A 44 -8.04 5.84 0.50
N ASP A 45 -7.30 6.80 -0.05
CA ASP A 45 -6.52 6.62 -1.27
C ASP A 45 -5.16 5.99 -0.98
N LEU A 46 -4.83 4.95 -1.72
CA LEU A 46 -3.47 4.40 -1.74
C LEU A 46 -2.57 5.39 -2.48
N TYR A 47 -1.52 5.85 -1.83
CA TYR A 47 -0.61 6.84 -2.39
C TYR A 47 0.85 6.44 -2.21
N PHE A 48 1.68 6.94 -3.12
CA PHE A 48 3.11 6.70 -3.13
C PHE A 48 3.83 8.04 -3.05
N PRO A 49 4.25 8.48 -1.86
CA PRO A 49 4.94 9.76 -1.72
C PRO A 49 6.33 9.69 -2.34
N SER A 50 6.78 10.78 -2.97
CA SER A 50 8.19 10.88 -3.30
C SER A 50 8.95 11.40 -2.09
N GLY A 51 10.03 10.70 -1.78
CA GLY A 51 10.99 11.19 -0.80
C GLY A 51 12.08 11.97 -1.50
N ILE A 52 12.42 13.13 -0.97
CA ILE A 52 13.64 13.86 -1.35
C ILE A 52 14.45 14.08 -0.08
N PHE A 53 15.77 14.04 -0.22
CA PHE A 53 16.66 14.33 0.89
C PHE A 53 17.09 15.78 0.82
N THR A 54 16.82 16.53 1.89
CA THR A 54 17.27 17.90 2.07
C THR A 54 18.03 17.97 3.39
N ASP A 55 19.28 18.40 3.34
CA ASP A 55 20.16 18.47 4.51
C ASP A 55 20.25 17.13 5.27
N GLY A 56 20.28 16.02 4.53
CA GLY A 56 20.35 14.68 5.11
C GLY A 56 19.03 14.17 5.67
N LYS A 57 17.94 14.90 5.51
CA LYS A 57 16.61 14.48 5.94
C LYS A 57 15.71 14.17 4.76
N GLU A 58 14.96 13.09 4.86
CA GLU A 58 13.94 12.76 3.87
C GLU A 58 12.72 13.67 4.06
N VAL A 59 12.38 14.41 3.01
CA VAL A 59 11.14 15.18 2.96
C VAL A 59 10.16 14.43 2.08
N ILE A 60 9.01 14.06 2.63
CA ILE A 60 8.00 13.31 1.91
C ILE A 60 7.02 14.29 1.28
N ASN A 61 6.80 14.13 -0.04
CA ASN A 61 5.84 14.93 -0.79
C ASN A 61 4.60 14.06 -1.06
N PHE A 62 3.48 14.46 -0.49
CA PHE A 62 2.21 13.73 -0.63
C PHE A 62 1.46 14.03 -1.93
N GLU A 63 1.92 14.96 -2.75
CA GLU A 63 1.28 15.30 -4.03
C GLU A 63 1.56 14.27 -5.13
N LYS A 64 2.00 13.10 -4.73
CA LYS A 64 2.45 12.11 -5.68
C LYS A 64 1.36 11.19 -6.14
N GLN A 65 1.73 10.17 -6.77
CA GLN A 65 0.85 9.25 -7.46
C GLN A 65 -0.16 8.62 -6.51
N VAL A 66 -1.43 8.89 -6.79
CA VAL A 66 -2.54 8.20 -6.16
C VAL A 66 -2.93 7.04 -7.08
N ALA A 67 -3.04 5.85 -6.51
CA ALA A 67 -3.40 4.67 -7.27
C ALA A 67 -4.86 4.74 -7.72
N ALA A 68 -5.16 4.17 -8.90
CA ALA A 68 -6.53 4.04 -9.37
C ALA A 68 -7.36 3.23 -8.38
N GLN A 69 -8.58 3.67 -8.10
CA GLN A 69 -9.42 3.08 -7.06
C GLN A 69 -10.54 2.19 -7.60
N ASP A 70 -10.46 1.79 -8.86
CA ASP A 70 -11.49 0.95 -9.46
C ASP A 70 -11.49 -0.45 -8.86
N ILE A 71 -12.68 -1.02 -8.72
CA ILE A 71 -12.84 -2.38 -8.23
C ILE A 71 -12.09 -3.37 -9.13
N GLY A 72 -11.41 -4.31 -8.54
CA GLY A 72 -10.71 -5.39 -9.24
C GLY A 72 -9.36 -5.00 -9.84
N VAL A 73 -8.97 -3.73 -9.81
CA VAL A 73 -7.62 -3.33 -10.23
C VAL A 73 -6.62 -3.78 -9.21
N ILE A 74 -5.59 -4.49 -9.65
CA ILE A 74 -4.52 -4.98 -8.78
C ILE A 74 -3.33 -4.03 -8.89
N HIS A 75 -2.90 -3.51 -7.76
CA HIS A 75 -1.67 -2.74 -7.65
C HIS A 75 -0.57 -3.64 -7.11
N ILE A 76 0.51 -3.76 -7.88
CA ILE A 76 1.69 -4.53 -7.46
C ILE A 76 2.86 -3.58 -7.39
N TYR A 77 3.56 -3.57 -6.26
CA TYR A 77 4.68 -2.66 -6.04
C TYR A 77 5.73 -3.31 -5.14
N PRO A 78 7.00 -2.89 -5.26
CA PRO A 78 8.04 -3.38 -4.37
C PRO A 78 7.72 -3.09 -2.91
N SER A 79 7.93 -4.05 -2.04
CA SER A 79 7.68 -3.87 -0.61
C SER A 79 8.60 -2.81 0.02
N ALA A 80 9.71 -2.49 -0.64
CA ALA A 80 10.61 -1.40 -0.26
C ALA A 80 10.06 -0.02 -0.62
N MET A 81 9.04 0.06 -1.48
CA MET A 81 8.45 1.33 -1.89
C MET A 81 7.59 1.91 -0.77
N LYS A 82 7.86 3.17 -0.44
CA LYS A 82 7.07 3.88 0.56
C LYS A 82 5.66 4.13 0.04
N HIS A 83 4.67 3.81 0.85
CA HIS A 83 3.26 3.99 0.50
C HIS A 83 2.43 4.18 1.76
N GLY A 84 1.25 4.72 1.59
CA GLY A 84 0.29 4.90 2.67
C GLY A 84 -1.14 4.94 2.14
N VAL A 85 -2.07 5.10 3.06
CA VAL A 85 -3.50 5.25 2.74
C VAL A 85 -3.99 6.48 3.45
N THR A 86 -4.56 7.42 2.68
CA THR A 86 -5.14 8.64 3.25
C THR A 86 -6.36 8.32 4.11
N PRO A 87 -6.72 9.17 5.07
CA PRO A 87 -7.89 8.90 5.90
C PRO A 87 -9.16 8.73 5.07
N LEU A 88 -9.93 7.71 5.40
CA LEU A 88 -11.26 7.51 4.85
C LEU A 88 -12.19 8.56 5.46
N THR A 89 -12.85 9.35 4.63
CA THR A 89 -13.71 10.44 5.09
C THR A 89 -15.17 10.05 5.12
N SER A 90 -15.59 9.12 4.27
CA SER A 90 -16.95 8.58 4.30
C SER A 90 -17.00 7.19 3.68
N GLY A 91 -18.00 6.41 4.05
CA GLY A 91 -18.23 5.09 3.51
C GLY A 91 -17.34 4.00 4.08
N THR A 92 -17.22 2.91 3.35
CA THR A 92 -16.42 1.74 3.72
C THR A 92 -15.62 1.28 2.52
N ARG A 93 -14.30 1.11 2.69
CA ARG A 93 -13.42 0.55 1.67
C ARG A 93 -12.97 -0.84 2.10
N LYS A 94 -13.09 -1.80 1.20
CA LYS A 94 -12.65 -3.17 1.41
C LYS A 94 -11.51 -3.49 0.45
N ALA A 95 -10.42 -4.02 0.97
CA ALA A 95 -9.25 -4.34 0.18
C ALA A 95 -8.66 -5.68 0.60
N LEU A 96 -8.08 -6.36 -0.38
CA LEU A 96 -7.25 -7.54 -0.14
C LEU A 96 -5.80 -7.13 -0.32
N VAL A 97 -4.97 -7.42 0.66
CA VAL A 97 -3.54 -7.13 0.63
C VAL A 97 -2.78 -8.43 0.74
N ALA A 98 -1.77 -8.59 -0.09
CA ALA A 98 -0.95 -9.80 -0.09
C ALA A 98 0.51 -9.43 -0.31
N TRP A 99 1.39 -10.32 0.12
CA TRP A 99 2.84 -10.16 -0.01
C TRP A 99 3.45 -11.42 -0.56
N ALA A 100 4.50 -11.26 -1.38
CA ALA A 100 5.30 -12.37 -1.87
C ALA A 100 6.76 -12.17 -1.45
N THR A 101 7.42 -13.25 -1.08
CA THR A 101 8.85 -13.23 -0.77
C THR A 101 9.66 -13.23 -2.05
N LYS A 102 10.96 -12.88 -1.94
CA LYS A 102 11.88 -12.93 -3.07
C LYS A 102 11.97 -14.34 -3.67
N ASP A 103 12.08 -15.35 -2.83
CA ASP A 103 12.17 -16.74 -3.27
C ASP A 103 10.91 -17.18 -4.03
N ALA A 104 9.74 -16.80 -3.57
CA ALA A 104 8.49 -17.10 -4.26
C ALA A 104 8.43 -16.44 -5.64
N VAL A 105 8.86 -15.18 -5.75
CA VAL A 105 8.89 -14.44 -7.01
C VAL A 105 9.89 -15.08 -7.98
N GLU A 106 11.10 -15.40 -7.53
CA GLU A 106 12.09 -16.08 -8.34
C GLU A 106 11.62 -17.46 -8.81
N GLY A 107 10.87 -18.17 -7.95
CA GLY A 107 10.28 -19.43 -8.32
C GLY A 107 9.26 -19.35 -9.45
N MET A 108 8.56 -18.23 -9.56
CA MET A 108 7.57 -18.00 -10.62
C MET A 108 8.21 -17.71 -11.98
N GLU A 109 9.47 -17.30 -12.01
CA GLU A 109 10.20 -16.98 -13.24
C GLU A 109 10.81 -18.19 -13.94
N LYS A 110 10.71 -19.35 -13.34
CA LYS A 110 11.32 -20.59 -13.87
C LYS A 110 10.37 -21.37 -14.75
#